data_5d3b3784d10d46f27c136e903bb6d384
#
_entry.id   5d3b3784d10d46f27c136e903bb6d384
#
_cell.length_a   1.000
_cell.length_b   1.000
_cell.length_c   1.000
_cell.angle_alpha   90.00
_cell.angle_beta   90.00
_cell.angle_gamma   90.00
#
_symmetry.space_group_name_H-M   'P 1'
#
loop_
_entity.id
_entity.type
_entity.pdbx_description
1 polymer ?
#
loop_
_entity_poly.entity_id
_entity_poly.type
_entity_poly.pdbx_seq_one_letter_code
_entity_poly.pdbx_strand_id
1 'polypeptide(L)'
;PSASSAASDVYKRQTDGLAAPVRAVRAMAKYVTDLKAGEFFGDTAVNGFKIQNNQIRGVQTSKGDYEADIVLVSTGIWAPKMGRLANISLPLVPCEHQMVWLEPFEELKEFKADHKEALVEHALMRHQDYSLYFRQWNDTYVIGNYRHEPRILESEELKKPEDAEEMPSLVDFRPDDFEGAHKESNWLFPRFSEKKLTKKINGIFSFT
;
A
#
# COMPACT_ATOMS: atom_id res chain seq x y z
N PRO A 1 17.57 13.16 25.32
CA PRO A 1 16.57 12.93 24.30
C PRO A 1 16.25 11.46 24.28
N SER A 2 15.07 11.17 24.69
CA SER A 2 14.62 9.88 25.19
C SER A 2 14.37 8.86 24.07
N ALA A 3 15.29 7.92 23.92
CA ALA A 3 15.08 6.69 23.18
C ALA A 3 14.06 5.74 23.85
N SER A 4 13.40 6.16 24.91
CA SER A 4 12.62 5.25 25.76
C SER A 4 11.14 5.10 25.41
N SER A 5 10.54 6.00 24.62
CA SER A 5 9.10 5.89 24.36
C SER A 5 8.77 4.86 23.28
N ALA A 6 9.59 4.73 22.25
CA ALA A 6 9.38 3.74 21.18
C ALA A 6 9.60 2.30 21.67
N ALA A 7 10.60 2.08 22.53
CA ALA A 7 10.87 0.75 23.09
C ALA A 7 9.79 0.31 24.06
N SER A 8 9.19 1.22 24.85
CA SER A 8 8.11 0.86 25.77
C SER A 8 6.80 0.50 25.06
N ASP A 9 6.55 1.04 23.87
CA ASP A 9 5.37 0.69 23.06
C ASP A 9 5.49 -0.69 22.42
N VAL A 10 6.69 -1.14 22.05
CA VAL A 10 6.91 -2.47 21.49
C VAL A 10 6.51 -3.57 22.50
N TYR A 11 6.81 -3.39 23.77
CA TYR A 11 6.45 -4.35 24.82
C TYR A 11 4.95 -4.39 25.16
N LYS A 12 4.21 -3.34 24.86
CA LYS A 12 2.78 -3.26 25.17
C LYS A 12 1.88 -3.84 24.08
N ARG A 13 2.44 -4.17 22.90
CA ARG A 13 1.67 -4.64 21.72
C ARG A 13 2.09 -6.04 21.28
N GLN A 14 2.26 -6.94 22.23
CA GLN A 14 2.64 -8.34 21.96
C GLN A 14 1.60 -9.11 21.13
N THR A 15 0.40 -8.56 20.98
CA THR A 15 -0.68 -9.14 20.16
C THR A 15 -0.77 -8.51 18.77
N ASP A 16 0.09 -7.57 18.41
CA ASP A 16 0.16 -7.01 17.06
C ASP A 16 0.56 -8.10 16.06
N GLY A 17 -0.03 -8.04 14.90
CA GLY A 17 0.18 -9.00 13.83
C GLY A 17 0.28 -8.34 12.46
N LEU A 18 0.53 -9.15 11.45
CA LEU A 18 0.49 -8.74 10.06
C LEU A 18 -0.85 -9.12 9.45
N ALA A 19 -1.49 -8.16 8.79
CA ALA A 19 -2.69 -8.42 8.04
C ALA A 19 -2.36 -8.80 6.59
N ALA A 20 -3.12 -9.75 6.05
CA ALA A 20 -3.14 -10.04 4.62
C ALA A 20 -4.28 -9.21 3.97
N PRO A 21 -4.02 -8.00 3.44
CA PRO A 21 -5.07 -7.04 3.08
C PRO A 21 -6.02 -7.57 2.00
N VAL A 22 -5.49 -8.24 0.99
CA VAL A 22 -6.32 -8.83 -0.09
C VAL A 22 -7.28 -9.89 0.46
N ARG A 23 -6.79 -10.75 1.34
CA ARG A 23 -7.62 -11.78 1.98
C ARG A 23 -8.69 -11.17 2.87
N ALA A 24 -8.33 -10.18 3.68
CA ALA A 24 -9.26 -9.48 4.55
C ALA A 24 -10.38 -8.80 3.75
N VAL A 25 -10.02 -8.04 2.70
CA VAL A 25 -11.01 -7.37 1.84
C VAL A 25 -11.92 -8.37 1.14
N ARG A 26 -11.40 -9.48 0.60
CA ARG A 26 -12.21 -10.53 -0.03
C ARG A 26 -13.18 -11.19 0.96
N ALA A 27 -12.72 -11.45 2.19
CA ALA A 27 -13.56 -12.01 3.24
C ALA A 27 -14.69 -11.04 3.63
N MET A 28 -14.39 -9.76 3.79
CA MET A 28 -15.39 -8.73 4.07
C MET A 28 -16.38 -8.58 2.92
N ALA A 29 -15.91 -8.54 1.68
CA ALA A 29 -16.79 -8.46 0.51
C ALA A 29 -17.75 -9.67 0.43
N LYS A 30 -17.21 -10.88 0.63
CA LYS A 30 -18.02 -12.09 0.69
C LYS A 30 -19.08 -12.01 1.80
N TYR A 31 -18.69 -11.57 2.99
CA TYR A 31 -19.61 -11.44 4.12
C TYR A 31 -20.77 -10.48 3.82
N VAL A 32 -20.47 -9.30 3.24
CA VAL A 32 -21.48 -8.32 2.83
C VAL A 32 -22.45 -8.91 1.79
N THR A 33 -21.90 -9.65 0.81
CA THR A 33 -22.71 -10.30 -0.23
C THR A 33 -23.60 -11.40 0.33
N ASP A 34 -23.06 -12.24 1.21
CA ASP A 34 -23.83 -13.34 1.85
C ASP A 34 -24.99 -12.80 2.69
N LEU A 35 -24.81 -11.67 3.36
CA LEU A 35 -25.85 -10.97 4.11
C LEU A 35 -26.85 -10.20 3.22
N LYS A 36 -26.58 -10.09 1.91
CA LYS A 36 -27.32 -9.22 0.99
C LYS A 36 -27.40 -7.77 1.48
N ALA A 37 -26.34 -7.32 2.18
CA ALA A 37 -26.24 -5.99 2.76
C ALA A 37 -25.65 -4.95 1.80
N GLY A 38 -25.16 -5.37 0.64
CA GLY A 38 -24.60 -4.49 -0.38
C GLY A 38 -24.27 -5.25 -1.67
N GLU A 39 -24.00 -4.47 -2.70
CA GLU A 39 -23.62 -4.96 -4.02
C GLU A 39 -22.26 -4.38 -4.42
N PHE A 40 -21.50 -5.15 -5.20
CA PHE A 40 -20.18 -4.75 -5.72
C PHE A 40 -20.24 -4.70 -7.24
N PHE A 41 -19.91 -3.55 -7.80
CA PHE A 41 -19.87 -3.31 -9.23
C PHE A 41 -18.41 -3.18 -9.69
N GLY A 42 -17.84 -4.26 -10.18
CA GLY A 42 -16.50 -4.24 -10.79
C GLY A 42 -16.49 -3.55 -12.15
N ASP A 43 -15.31 -3.11 -12.59
CA ASP A 43 -15.09 -2.45 -13.88
C ASP A 43 -16.08 -1.29 -14.12
N THR A 44 -16.36 -0.54 -13.07
CA THR A 44 -17.34 0.56 -13.09
C THR A 44 -16.65 1.83 -12.56
N ALA A 45 -16.05 2.57 -13.49
CA ALA A 45 -15.35 3.81 -13.17
C ALA A 45 -16.34 4.92 -12.84
N VAL A 46 -16.12 5.62 -11.72
CA VAL A 46 -16.87 6.84 -11.37
C VAL A 46 -16.23 8.02 -12.12
N ASN A 47 -17.01 8.68 -12.96
CA ASN A 47 -16.59 9.78 -13.82
C ASN A 47 -17.09 11.14 -13.34
N GLY A 48 -18.02 11.17 -12.39
CA GLY A 48 -18.58 12.41 -11.87
C GLY A 48 -19.57 12.18 -10.73
N PHE A 49 -20.05 13.27 -10.19
CA PHE A 49 -21.09 13.29 -9.15
C PHE A 49 -22.35 13.96 -9.67
N LYS A 50 -23.50 13.42 -9.30
CA LYS A 50 -24.81 14.06 -9.51
C LYS A 50 -25.06 15.01 -8.35
N ILE A 51 -24.97 16.32 -8.61
CA ILE A 51 -25.16 17.35 -7.61
C ILE A 51 -26.34 18.24 -8.05
N GLN A 52 -27.34 18.38 -7.18
CA GLN A 52 -28.49 19.26 -7.38
C GLN A 52 -28.73 20.11 -6.13
N ASN A 53 -28.88 21.41 -6.30
CA ASN A 53 -29.07 22.33 -5.18
C ASN A 53 -28.00 22.19 -4.08
N ASN A 54 -26.73 22.02 -4.48
CA ASN A 54 -25.58 21.80 -3.60
C ASN A 54 -25.70 20.55 -2.71
N GLN A 55 -26.46 19.55 -3.13
CA GLN A 55 -26.61 18.26 -2.47
C GLN A 55 -26.24 17.13 -3.42
N ILE A 56 -25.53 16.13 -2.88
CA ILE A 56 -25.24 14.91 -3.63
C ILE A 56 -26.56 14.15 -3.91
N ARG A 57 -26.66 13.57 -5.11
CA ARG A 57 -27.78 12.74 -5.56
C ARG A 57 -27.32 11.43 -6.15
N GLY A 58 -26.02 11.17 -6.18
CA GLY A 58 -25.46 9.95 -6.71
C GLY A 58 -24.16 10.17 -7.47
N VAL A 59 -23.81 9.18 -8.28
CA VAL A 59 -22.59 9.17 -9.09
C VAL A 59 -22.89 8.87 -10.55
N GLN A 60 -22.07 9.43 -11.43
CA GLN A 60 -22.04 9.09 -12.86
C GLN A 60 -20.91 8.09 -13.09
N THR A 61 -21.19 6.99 -13.74
CA THR A 61 -20.20 5.95 -13.98
C THR A 61 -20.08 5.56 -15.45
N SER A 62 -19.06 4.75 -15.77
CA SER A 62 -18.86 4.19 -17.10
C SER A 62 -19.97 3.24 -17.54
N LYS A 63 -20.80 2.77 -16.60
CA LYS A 63 -21.91 1.82 -16.87
C LYS A 63 -23.30 2.40 -16.57
N GLY A 64 -23.42 3.69 -16.43
CA GLY A 64 -24.66 4.39 -16.09
C GLY A 64 -24.60 5.10 -14.75
N ASP A 65 -25.68 5.76 -14.40
CA ASP A 65 -25.79 6.55 -13.18
C ASP A 65 -26.36 5.72 -12.03
N TYR A 66 -25.88 6.00 -10.84
CA TYR A 66 -26.43 5.43 -9.60
C TYR A 66 -26.92 6.56 -8.70
N GLU A 67 -28.14 6.46 -8.23
CA GLU A 67 -28.74 7.40 -7.29
C GLU A 67 -28.31 7.03 -5.85
N ALA A 68 -27.95 8.03 -5.06
CA ALA A 68 -27.60 7.86 -3.65
C ALA A 68 -27.71 9.19 -2.90
N ASP A 69 -28.19 9.13 -1.67
CA ASP A 69 -28.25 10.29 -0.76
C ASP A 69 -26.89 10.58 -0.11
N ILE A 70 -26.04 9.58 -0.02
CA ILE A 70 -24.70 9.67 0.57
C ILE A 70 -23.71 8.94 -0.35
N VAL A 71 -22.59 9.58 -0.65
CA VAL A 71 -21.48 8.99 -1.38
C VAL A 71 -20.22 9.03 -0.52
N LEU A 72 -19.68 7.85 -0.20
CA LEU A 72 -18.41 7.71 0.49
C LEU A 72 -17.26 7.54 -0.51
N VAL A 73 -16.31 8.47 -0.49
CA VAL A 73 -15.13 8.42 -1.35
C VAL A 73 -13.99 7.72 -0.61
N SER A 74 -13.64 6.51 -1.02
CA SER A 74 -12.56 5.68 -0.45
C SER A 74 -11.57 5.24 -1.53
N THR A 75 -11.18 6.18 -2.39
CA THR A 75 -10.45 5.92 -3.62
C THR A 75 -8.91 6.01 -3.49
N GLY A 76 -8.38 6.10 -2.26
CA GLY A 76 -6.94 6.08 -2.03
C GLY A 76 -6.19 7.13 -2.85
N ILE A 77 -5.21 6.71 -3.63
CA ILE A 77 -4.36 7.59 -4.45
C ILE A 77 -5.14 8.42 -5.48
N TRP A 78 -6.35 8.02 -5.86
CA TRP A 78 -7.23 8.78 -6.77
C TRP A 78 -8.18 9.75 -6.05
N ALA A 79 -8.12 9.83 -4.70
CA ALA A 79 -9.01 10.70 -3.94
C ALA A 79 -8.91 12.20 -4.32
N PRO A 80 -7.71 12.78 -4.60
CA PRO A 80 -7.63 14.17 -5.06
C PRO A 80 -8.41 14.43 -6.36
N LYS A 81 -8.33 13.49 -7.32
CA LYS A 81 -9.12 13.56 -8.56
C LYS A 81 -10.63 13.53 -8.27
N MET A 82 -11.07 12.64 -7.40
CA MET A 82 -12.47 12.55 -7.01
C MET A 82 -12.95 13.81 -6.28
N GLY A 83 -12.10 14.37 -5.43
CA GLY A 83 -12.38 15.65 -4.77
C GLY A 83 -12.62 16.77 -5.78
N ARG A 84 -11.76 16.90 -6.79
CA ARG A 84 -11.93 17.90 -7.86
C ARG A 84 -13.26 17.74 -8.63
N LEU A 85 -13.67 16.49 -8.92
CA LEU A 85 -14.97 16.24 -9.54
C LEU A 85 -16.17 16.70 -8.68
N ALA A 86 -15.99 16.73 -7.35
CA ALA A 86 -16.99 17.23 -6.41
C ALA A 86 -16.77 18.70 -6.04
N ASN A 87 -15.79 19.39 -6.64
CA ASN A 87 -15.37 20.75 -6.31
C ASN A 87 -14.96 20.93 -4.85
N ILE A 88 -14.30 19.91 -4.28
CA ILE A 88 -13.71 19.94 -2.94
C ILE A 88 -12.22 19.58 -3.01
N SER A 89 -11.41 20.20 -2.15
CA SER A 89 -9.99 19.84 -2.00
C SER A 89 -9.86 18.77 -0.94
N LEU A 90 -9.23 17.66 -1.31
CA LEU A 90 -8.86 16.60 -0.37
C LEU A 90 -7.33 16.66 -0.14
N PRO A 91 -6.88 16.81 1.12
CA PRO A 91 -5.46 16.97 1.44
C PRO A 91 -4.71 15.62 1.38
N LEU A 92 -4.68 15.03 0.21
CA LEU A 92 -4.01 13.77 -0.08
C LEU A 92 -3.02 13.97 -1.21
N VAL A 93 -1.81 13.41 -1.04
CA VAL A 93 -0.75 13.50 -2.03
C VAL A 93 -0.28 12.09 -2.38
N PRO A 94 -0.43 11.64 -3.64
CA PRO A 94 0.17 10.40 -4.11
C PRO A 94 1.69 10.52 -4.18
N CYS A 95 2.42 9.56 -3.59
CA CYS A 95 3.89 9.54 -3.59
C CYS A 95 4.40 8.15 -3.91
N GLU A 96 5.57 8.10 -4.57
CA GLU A 96 6.29 6.87 -4.82
C GLU A 96 6.88 6.29 -3.54
N HIS A 97 6.90 4.97 -3.44
CA HIS A 97 7.49 4.24 -2.32
C HIS A 97 8.08 2.91 -2.78
N GLN A 98 9.37 2.73 -2.58
CA GLN A 98 10.10 1.58 -3.07
C GLN A 98 10.30 0.51 -2.00
N MET A 99 10.22 -0.75 -2.43
CA MET A 99 10.62 -1.89 -1.61
C MET A 99 11.24 -2.99 -2.46
N VAL A 100 12.11 -3.78 -1.84
CA VAL A 100 12.82 -4.89 -2.49
C VAL A 100 12.76 -6.14 -1.64
N TRP A 101 12.85 -7.31 -2.31
CA TRP A 101 13.02 -8.61 -1.69
C TRP A 101 14.45 -9.09 -1.87
N LEU A 102 15.01 -9.69 -0.85
CA LEU A 102 16.29 -10.37 -0.89
C LEU A 102 16.14 -11.81 -1.42
N GLU A 103 17.25 -12.44 -1.75
CA GLU A 103 17.29 -13.90 -1.93
C GLU A 103 16.89 -14.62 -0.64
N PRO A 104 16.39 -15.87 -0.73
CA PRO A 104 16.04 -16.67 0.44
C PRO A 104 17.18 -16.84 1.45
N PHE A 105 16.79 -16.96 2.72
CA PHE A 105 17.67 -17.24 3.83
C PHE A 105 17.52 -18.69 4.27
N GLU A 106 18.63 -19.40 4.43
CA GLU A 106 18.62 -20.83 4.75
C GLU A 106 17.91 -21.14 6.07
N GLU A 107 18.03 -20.24 7.06
CA GLU A 107 17.36 -20.34 8.35
C GLU A 107 15.84 -20.15 8.26
N LEU A 108 15.34 -19.61 7.17
CA LEU A 108 13.91 -19.39 6.92
C LEU A 108 13.32 -20.41 5.92
N LYS A 109 14.06 -21.42 5.53
CA LYS A 109 13.63 -22.38 4.49
C LYS A 109 12.35 -23.13 4.83
N GLU A 110 12.03 -23.30 6.10
CA GLU A 110 10.76 -23.88 6.56
C GLU A 110 9.54 -23.04 6.19
N PHE A 111 9.74 -21.74 5.95
CA PHE A 111 8.70 -20.81 5.50
C PHE A 111 8.61 -20.69 3.99
N LYS A 112 9.37 -21.51 3.26
CA LYS A 112 9.36 -21.51 1.80
C LYS A 112 7.95 -21.74 1.29
N ALA A 113 7.59 -20.93 0.31
CA ALA A 113 6.22 -20.74 -0.17
C ALA A 113 5.58 -21.95 -0.88
N ASP A 114 5.41 -23.05 -0.18
CA ASP A 114 4.36 -24.03 -0.48
C ASP A 114 2.98 -23.53 -0.02
N HIS A 115 2.97 -22.39 0.67
CA HIS A 115 1.79 -21.79 1.25
C HIS A 115 1.28 -20.68 0.33
N LYS A 116 -0.01 -20.68 0.05
CA LYS A 116 -0.70 -19.63 -0.71
C LYS A 116 -0.65 -18.26 -0.04
N GLU A 117 -0.15 -18.20 1.19
CA GLU A 117 -0.09 -17.00 2.03
C GLU A 117 1.33 -16.80 2.55
N ALA A 118 1.76 -15.54 2.67
CA ALA A 118 3.02 -15.22 3.28
C ALA A 118 3.02 -15.63 4.77
N LEU A 119 3.97 -16.47 5.15
CA LEU A 119 4.21 -16.80 6.53
C LEU A 119 5.19 -15.79 7.13
N VAL A 120 4.87 -15.31 8.32
CA VAL A 120 5.66 -14.32 9.04
C VAL A 120 5.66 -14.69 10.50
N GLU A 121 6.83 -14.95 11.06
CA GLU A 121 7.04 -15.14 12.50
C GLU A 121 7.85 -14.02 13.14
N HIS A 122 8.72 -13.41 12.35
CA HIS A 122 9.56 -12.33 12.84
C HIS A 122 8.81 -11.00 12.88
N ALA A 123 9.01 -10.25 13.94
CA ALA A 123 8.43 -8.92 14.09
C ALA A 123 8.85 -8.00 12.93
N LEU A 124 7.93 -7.15 12.49
CA LEU A 124 8.25 -6.05 11.60
C LEU A 124 9.15 -5.06 12.37
N MET A 125 10.25 -4.66 11.76
CA MET A 125 11.17 -3.71 12.36
C MET A 125 11.20 -2.41 11.56
N ARG A 126 11.22 -1.28 12.27
CA ARG A 126 11.44 0.05 11.72
C ARG A 126 12.71 0.65 12.31
N HIS A 127 13.54 1.21 11.45
CA HIS A 127 14.68 2.01 11.86
C HIS A 127 14.39 3.47 11.53
N GLN A 128 14.01 4.24 12.53
CA GLN A 128 13.52 5.62 12.34
C GLN A 128 14.59 6.56 11.77
N ASP A 129 15.83 6.48 12.27
CA ASP A 129 16.91 7.38 11.85
C ASP A 129 17.26 7.23 10.37
N TYR A 130 17.11 6.04 9.83
CA TYR A 130 17.35 5.74 8.41
C TYR A 130 16.07 5.65 7.57
N SER A 131 14.91 5.85 8.19
CA SER A 131 13.61 5.76 7.51
C SER A 131 13.42 4.43 6.76
N LEU A 132 13.92 3.36 7.35
CA LEU A 132 13.85 2.01 6.81
C LEU A 132 12.85 1.16 7.58
N TYR A 133 12.28 0.17 6.91
CA TYR A 133 11.58 -0.92 7.57
C TYR A 133 11.94 -2.26 6.95
N PHE A 134 11.87 -3.29 7.77
CA PHE A 134 12.22 -4.66 7.43
C PHE A 134 11.09 -5.58 7.87
N ARG A 135 10.75 -6.53 7.03
CA ARG A 135 9.79 -7.57 7.39
C ARG A 135 10.16 -8.90 6.76
N GLN A 136 9.87 -9.96 7.45
CA GLN A 136 9.90 -11.29 6.85
C GLN A 136 8.80 -11.43 5.80
N TRP A 137 9.09 -12.18 4.76
CA TRP A 137 8.14 -12.60 3.73
C TRP A 137 8.49 -14.04 3.31
N ASN A 138 7.80 -15.03 3.88
CA ASN A 138 8.17 -16.44 3.74
C ASN A 138 9.64 -16.68 4.15
N ASP A 139 10.45 -17.20 3.24
CA ASP A 139 11.85 -17.53 3.42
C ASP A 139 12.83 -16.37 3.19
N THR A 140 12.36 -15.14 3.08
CA THR A 140 13.19 -13.96 2.82
C THR A 140 12.80 -12.75 3.66
N TYR A 141 13.56 -11.67 3.51
CA TYR A 141 13.23 -10.36 4.04
C TYR A 141 12.96 -9.34 2.95
N VAL A 142 12.06 -8.43 3.26
CA VAL A 142 11.72 -7.26 2.45
C VAL A 142 12.28 -6.02 3.13
N ILE A 143 12.89 -5.16 2.34
CA ILE A 143 13.40 -3.85 2.76
C ILE A 143 12.54 -2.78 2.10
N GLY A 144 11.95 -1.88 2.88
CA GLY A 144 11.26 -0.71 2.38
C GLY A 144 11.96 0.58 2.82
N ASN A 145 11.86 1.61 1.99
CA ASN A 145 12.61 2.85 2.14
C ASN A 145 11.73 4.08 2.00
N TYR A 146 11.83 5.00 2.98
CA TYR A 146 11.22 6.33 2.97
C TYR A 146 12.27 7.47 2.92
N ARG A 147 13.56 7.16 2.75
CA ARG A 147 14.67 8.11 2.81
C ARG A 147 15.06 8.73 1.47
N HIS A 148 14.23 8.66 0.50
CA HIS A 148 14.41 9.39 -0.76
C HIS A 148 13.65 10.72 -0.71
N GLU A 149 14.02 11.64 -1.59
CA GLU A 149 13.21 12.84 -1.80
C GLU A 149 11.79 12.44 -2.20
N PRO A 150 10.75 13.06 -1.61
CA PRO A 150 9.39 12.75 -1.94
C PRO A 150 9.12 12.94 -3.43
N ARG A 151 8.71 11.89 -4.12
CA ARG A 151 8.28 11.93 -5.51
C ARG A 151 6.78 11.96 -5.56
N ILE A 152 6.27 13.18 -5.67
CA ILE A 152 4.85 13.47 -5.74
C ILE A 152 4.36 13.21 -7.16
N LEU A 153 3.18 12.62 -7.26
CA LEU A 153 2.48 12.37 -8.51
C LEU A 153 1.13 13.10 -8.50
N GLU A 154 0.76 13.65 -9.64
CA GLU A 154 -0.60 14.15 -9.81
C GLU A 154 -1.57 12.99 -10.02
N SER A 155 -2.73 13.04 -9.40
CA SER A 155 -3.70 11.93 -9.47
C SER A 155 -4.28 11.71 -10.87
N GLU A 156 -4.11 12.67 -11.78
CA GLU A 156 -4.43 12.57 -13.22
C GLU A 156 -3.42 11.75 -14.00
N GLU A 157 -2.18 11.69 -13.54
CA GLU A 157 -1.08 10.97 -14.19
C GLU A 157 -1.08 9.48 -13.79
N LEU A 158 -1.86 9.13 -12.79
CA LEU A 158 -1.96 7.74 -12.35
C LEU A 158 -2.63 6.88 -13.42
N LYS A 159 -2.09 5.69 -13.64
CA LYS A 159 -2.69 4.70 -14.53
C LYS A 159 -4.13 4.44 -14.10
N LYS A 160 -5.01 4.33 -15.07
CA LYS A 160 -6.34 3.83 -14.80
C LYS A 160 -6.29 2.32 -14.60
N PRO A 161 -7.20 1.75 -13.80
CA PRO A 161 -7.24 0.31 -13.58
C PRO A 161 -7.32 -0.51 -14.88
N GLU A 162 -8.06 -0.03 -15.88
CA GLU A 162 -8.22 -0.64 -17.19
C GLU A 162 -6.96 -0.60 -18.07
N ASP A 163 -6.06 0.36 -17.82
CA ASP A 163 -4.84 0.56 -18.60
C ASP A 163 -3.61 -0.13 -17.95
N ALA A 164 -3.78 -0.78 -16.83
CA ALA A 164 -2.71 -1.41 -16.06
C ALA A 164 -2.64 -2.91 -16.31
N GLU A 165 -1.50 -3.39 -16.82
CA GLU A 165 -1.24 -4.83 -16.98
C GLU A 165 -1.14 -5.56 -15.63
N GLU A 166 -0.69 -4.85 -14.59
CA GLU A 166 -0.59 -5.34 -13.22
C GLU A 166 -1.43 -4.45 -12.29
N MET A 167 -0.80 -3.95 -11.22
CA MET A 167 -1.44 -3.02 -10.30
C MET A 167 -1.29 -1.57 -10.82
N PRO A 168 -2.37 -0.80 -10.92
CA PRO A 168 -2.30 0.59 -11.41
C PRO A 168 -1.47 1.52 -10.49
N SER A 169 -1.21 1.09 -9.27
CA SER A 169 -0.35 1.80 -8.30
C SER A 169 1.12 1.42 -8.38
N LEU A 170 1.58 0.75 -9.45
CA LEU A 170 2.99 0.46 -9.67
C LEU A 170 3.56 1.36 -10.76
N VAL A 171 4.77 1.85 -10.49
CA VAL A 171 5.61 2.62 -11.42
C VAL A 171 7.00 1.99 -11.51
N ASP A 172 7.83 2.51 -12.42
CA ASP A 172 9.18 1.99 -12.63
C ASP A 172 10.05 2.13 -11.38
N PHE A 173 10.77 1.07 -11.06
CA PHE A 173 11.71 1.08 -9.94
C PHE A 173 12.90 1.98 -10.26
N ARG A 174 13.33 2.78 -9.27
CA ARG A 174 14.44 3.74 -9.39
C ARG A 174 15.63 3.27 -8.56
N PRO A 175 16.63 2.63 -9.18
CA PRO A 175 17.78 2.08 -8.45
C PRO A 175 18.53 3.13 -7.63
N ASP A 176 18.73 4.32 -8.20
CA ASP A 176 19.51 5.39 -7.56
C ASP A 176 18.86 5.88 -6.28
N ASP A 177 17.53 5.95 -6.23
CA ASP A 177 16.79 6.35 -5.03
C ASP A 177 16.83 5.25 -3.93
N PHE A 178 17.17 4.01 -4.29
CA PHE A 178 17.21 2.89 -3.37
C PHE A 178 18.64 2.52 -2.92
N GLU A 179 19.67 3.00 -3.59
CA GLU A 179 21.08 2.64 -3.31
C GLU A 179 21.48 2.96 -1.86
N GLY A 180 21.15 4.14 -1.38
CA GLY A 180 21.43 4.55 0.00
C GLY A 180 20.76 3.63 1.03
N ALA A 181 19.50 3.29 0.81
CA ALA A 181 18.73 2.38 1.65
C ALA A 181 19.34 0.98 1.69
N HIS A 182 19.78 0.48 0.53
CA HIS A 182 20.43 -0.82 0.45
C HIS A 182 21.76 -0.86 1.20
N LYS A 183 22.59 0.17 1.04
CA LYS A 183 23.86 0.30 1.77
C LYS A 183 23.65 0.34 3.29
N GLU A 184 22.70 1.12 3.76
CA GLU A 184 22.39 1.21 5.19
C GLU A 184 21.78 -0.06 5.74
N SER A 185 20.94 -0.76 4.96
CA SER A 185 20.40 -2.07 5.34
C SER A 185 21.50 -3.11 5.53
N ASN A 186 22.51 -3.11 4.65
CA ASN A 186 23.66 -4.02 4.74
C ASN A 186 24.55 -3.68 5.95
N TRP A 187 24.63 -2.41 6.34
CA TRP A 187 25.33 -2.02 7.55
C TRP A 187 24.60 -2.45 8.82
N LEU A 188 23.27 -2.29 8.85
CA LEU A 188 22.44 -2.72 9.98
C LEU A 188 22.39 -4.24 10.12
N PHE A 189 22.33 -4.94 9.01
CA PHE A 189 22.25 -6.40 8.92
C PHE A 189 23.33 -6.91 7.95
N PRO A 190 24.55 -7.17 8.42
CA PRO A 190 25.66 -7.58 7.54
C PRO A 190 25.34 -8.77 6.64
N ARG A 191 24.50 -9.70 7.09
CA ARG A 191 24.05 -10.86 6.29
C ARG A 191 23.22 -10.49 5.05
N PHE A 192 22.65 -9.29 5.01
CA PHE A 192 21.92 -8.82 3.83
C PHE A 192 22.86 -8.55 2.66
N SER A 193 24.12 -8.15 2.94
CA SER A 193 25.14 -7.95 1.90
C SER A 193 25.51 -9.23 1.13
N GLU A 194 25.23 -10.39 1.69
CA GLU A 194 25.45 -11.71 1.07
C GLU A 194 24.32 -12.08 0.09
N LYS A 195 23.25 -11.30 0.04
CA LYS A 195 22.02 -11.59 -0.70
C LYS A 195 21.79 -10.60 -1.83
N LYS A 196 21.38 -11.12 -2.99
CA LYS A 196 20.96 -10.30 -4.12
C LYS A 196 19.52 -9.83 -3.95
N LEU A 197 19.19 -8.74 -4.61
CA LEU A 197 17.82 -8.26 -4.72
C LEU A 197 17.09 -9.06 -5.82
N THR A 198 16.04 -9.78 -5.44
CA THR A 198 15.31 -10.68 -6.35
C THR A 198 14.09 -10.01 -6.95
N LYS A 199 13.34 -9.27 -6.16
CA LYS A 199 12.16 -8.53 -6.59
C LYS A 199 12.28 -7.08 -6.15
N LYS A 200 11.88 -6.18 -7.04
CA LYS A 200 11.92 -4.74 -6.80
C LYS A 200 10.58 -4.15 -7.23
N ILE A 201 9.98 -3.36 -6.39
CA ILE A 201 8.76 -2.62 -6.74
C ILE A 201 8.88 -1.17 -6.33
N ASN A 202 8.19 -0.31 -7.06
CA ASN A 202 7.95 1.07 -6.71
C ASN A 202 6.44 1.27 -6.72
N GLY A 203 5.86 1.38 -5.55
CA GLY A 203 4.42 1.55 -5.37
C GLY A 203 4.06 3.01 -5.16
N ILE A 204 2.80 3.34 -5.41
CA ILE A 204 2.25 4.66 -5.10
C ILE A 204 1.35 4.51 -3.89
N PHE A 205 1.49 5.41 -2.93
CA PHE A 205 0.65 5.47 -1.75
C PHE A 205 0.27 6.92 -1.43
N SER A 206 -0.73 7.12 -0.57
CA SER A 206 -1.23 8.44 -0.22
C SER A 206 -0.62 8.94 1.08
N PHE A 207 -0.15 10.17 1.07
CA PHE A 207 0.14 10.95 2.28
C PHE A 207 -0.99 11.95 2.58
N THR A 208 -1.15 12.27 3.86
CA THR A 208 -2.01 13.34 4.38
C THR A 208 -1.19 14.39 5.10
#